data_7292b74419610b2dd1021b1127fd6cec
#
_entry.id   7292b74419610b2dd1021b1127fd6cec
#
_cell.length_a   1.000
_cell.length_b   1.000
_cell.length_c   1.000
_cell.angle_alpha   90.00
_cell.angle_beta   90.00
_cell.angle_gamma   90.00
#
_symmetry.space_group_name_H-M   'P 1'
#
loop_
_entity.id
_entity.type
_entity.pdbx_description
1 polymer ?
#
loop_
_entity_poly.entity_id
_entity_poly.type
_entity_poly.pdbx_seq_one_letter_code
_entity_poly.pdbx_strand_id
1 'polypeptide(L)'
;MALPHFRAVGGGSIINAAIGGGKAPGPNQLPTSLTRAAGLNLTKSLSNAYAAENVRVNAICIGRIKSAQLEARAGNKPLDEFYADMGKIVPMGRVGEAEDYAHLAAFLCSKVGSYITGTAVNLDGGMCATL
;
A
#
# COMPACT_ATOMS: atom_id res chain seq x y z
N MET A 1 -5.21 -14.56 -15.10
CA MET A 1 -5.20 -13.13 -15.46
C MET A 1 -6.55 -12.55 -15.11
N ALA A 2 -6.65 -11.45 -14.34
CA ALA A 2 -7.93 -10.92 -13.84
C ALA A 2 -8.77 -10.16 -14.88
N LEU A 3 -8.12 -9.56 -15.90
CA LEU A 3 -8.80 -8.71 -16.89
C LEU A 3 -9.96 -9.38 -17.65
N PRO A 4 -9.86 -10.62 -18.15
CA PRO A 4 -11.00 -11.26 -18.80
C PRO A 4 -12.21 -11.40 -17.88
N HIS A 5 -11.97 -11.68 -16.59
CA HIS A 5 -13.04 -11.74 -15.59
C HIS A 5 -13.69 -10.36 -15.39
N PHE A 6 -12.88 -9.30 -15.23
CA PHE A 6 -13.40 -7.94 -15.06
C PHE A 6 -14.23 -7.49 -16.26
N ARG A 7 -13.80 -7.81 -17.49
CA ARG A 7 -14.60 -7.55 -18.69
C ARG A 7 -15.95 -8.27 -18.68
N ALA A 8 -15.96 -9.53 -18.24
CA ALA A 8 -17.18 -10.33 -18.20
C ALA A 8 -18.20 -9.81 -17.17
N VAL A 9 -17.74 -9.16 -16.08
CA VAL A 9 -18.61 -8.63 -15.01
C VAL A 9 -18.77 -7.11 -15.05
N GLY A 10 -18.25 -6.44 -16.08
CA GLY A 10 -18.44 -4.99 -16.30
C GLY A 10 -17.53 -4.09 -15.47
N GLY A 11 -16.39 -4.59 -15.01
CA GLY A 11 -15.37 -3.81 -14.31
C GLY A 11 -14.81 -4.48 -13.06
N GLY A 12 -13.90 -3.77 -12.37
CA GLY A 12 -13.28 -4.28 -11.16
C GLY A 12 -12.31 -3.30 -10.50
N SER A 13 -11.72 -3.72 -9.39
CA SER A 13 -10.70 -2.93 -8.67
C SER A 13 -9.49 -3.79 -8.34
N ILE A 14 -8.31 -3.25 -8.58
CA ILE A 14 -7.02 -3.84 -8.23
C ILE A 14 -6.32 -2.92 -7.24
N ILE A 15 -5.85 -3.49 -6.14
CA ILE A 15 -5.02 -2.81 -5.15
C ILE A 15 -3.63 -3.45 -5.15
N ASN A 16 -2.62 -2.67 -5.48
CA ASN A 16 -1.23 -3.06 -5.38
C ASN A 16 -0.64 -2.62 -4.03
N ALA A 17 -0.09 -3.54 -3.26
CA ALA A 17 0.64 -3.21 -2.05
C ALA A 17 2.04 -2.70 -2.41
N ALA A 18 2.36 -1.48 -1.98
CA ALA A 18 3.64 -0.82 -2.16
C ALA A 18 4.18 -0.28 -0.83
N ILE A 19 5.24 0.48 -0.87
CA ILE A 19 5.82 1.20 0.29
C ILE A 19 6.23 2.61 -0.13
N GLY A 20 6.36 3.52 0.83
CA GLY A 20 6.86 4.88 0.59
C GLY A 20 8.22 4.93 -0.10
N GLY A 21 9.10 3.95 0.14
CA GLY A 21 10.39 3.82 -0.55
C GLY A 21 10.30 3.59 -2.06
N GLY A 22 9.13 3.24 -2.60
CA GLY A 22 8.89 3.24 -4.04
C GLY A 22 8.71 4.64 -4.65
N LYS A 23 8.35 5.64 -3.83
CA LYS A 23 8.24 7.06 -4.20
C LYS A 23 9.50 7.84 -3.85
N ALA A 24 9.97 7.67 -2.62
CA ALA A 24 11.13 8.37 -2.04
C ALA A 24 12.06 7.33 -1.40
N PRO A 25 12.99 6.73 -2.17
CA PRO A 25 13.90 5.72 -1.65
C PRO A 25 14.92 6.34 -0.70
N GLY A 26 15.08 5.73 0.49
CA GLY A 26 16.17 6.01 1.39
C GLY A 26 17.44 5.23 1.05
N PRO A 27 18.55 5.48 1.75
CA PRO A 27 19.78 4.68 1.58
C PRO A 27 19.53 3.21 1.95
N ASN A 28 20.23 2.31 1.28
CA ASN A 28 20.19 0.85 1.56
C ASN A 28 18.82 0.19 1.40
N GLN A 29 17.93 0.72 0.56
CA GLN A 29 16.61 0.16 0.31
C GLN A 29 16.50 -0.70 -0.97
N LEU A 30 17.62 -0.97 -1.64
CA LEU A 30 17.65 -1.90 -2.76
C LEU A 30 17.67 -3.37 -2.27
N PRO A 31 17.04 -4.28 -3.02
CA PRO A 31 16.25 -4.07 -4.26
C PRO A 31 14.79 -3.67 -4.03
N THR A 32 14.35 -3.54 -2.78
CA THR A 32 12.94 -3.36 -2.42
C THR A 32 12.36 -2.08 -3.01
N SER A 33 13.05 -0.94 -2.88
CA SER A 33 12.57 0.33 -3.43
C SER A 33 12.38 0.28 -4.95
N LEU A 34 13.30 -0.36 -5.67
CA LEU A 34 13.23 -0.50 -7.13
C LEU A 34 11.99 -1.31 -7.54
N THR A 35 11.77 -2.47 -6.92
CA THR A 35 10.61 -3.32 -7.26
C THR A 35 9.29 -2.64 -6.92
N ARG A 36 9.24 -1.86 -5.83
CA ARG A 36 8.05 -1.09 -5.45
C ARG A 36 7.80 0.11 -6.37
N ALA A 37 8.84 0.79 -6.82
CA ALA A 37 8.72 1.84 -7.85
C ALA A 37 8.17 1.29 -9.16
N ALA A 38 8.64 0.12 -9.60
CA ALA A 38 8.09 -0.59 -10.76
C ALA A 38 6.59 -0.91 -10.56
N GLY A 39 6.18 -1.37 -9.37
CA GLY A 39 4.78 -1.63 -9.02
C GLY A 39 3.92 -0.36 -9.05
N LEU A 40 4.45 0.79 -8.62
CA LEU A 40 3.76 2.08 -8.72
C LEU A 40 3.58 2.52 -10.18
N ASN A 41 4.62 2.37 -11.00
CA ASN A 41 4.53 2.63 -12.44
C ASN A 41 3.50 1.71 -13.11
N LEU A 42 3.53 0.41 -12.81
CA LEU A 42 2.53 -0.54 -13.29
C LEU A 42 1.11 -0.14 -12.90
N THR A 43 0.90 0.32 -11.66
CA THR A 43 -0.40 0.81 -11.17
C THR A 43 -0.93 1.92 -12.08
N LYS A 44 -0.09 2.91 -12.37
CA LYS A 44 -0.48 4.03 -13.22
C LYS A 44 -0.72 3.60 -14.67
N SER A 45 0.14 2.76 -15.22
CA SER A 45 0.02 2.25 -16.58
C SER A 45 -1.28 1.46 -16.78
N LEU A 46 -1.59 0.54 -15.86
CA LEU A 46 -2.82 -0.25 -15.92
C LEU A 46 -4.07 0.61 -15.72
N SER A 47 -4.02 1.61 -14.83
CA SER A 47 -5.16 2.51 -14.63
C SER A 47 -5.49 3.28 -15.91
N ASN A 48 -4.48 3.78 -16.62
CA ASN A 48 -4.67 4.49 -17.88
C ASN A 48 -5.20 3.55 -18.99
N ALA A 49 -4.67 2.32 -19.05
CA ALA A 49 -5.03 1.38 -20.08
C ALA A 49 -6.47 0.84 -19.97
N TYR A 50 -6.99 0.72 -18.74
CA TYR A 50 -8.24 0.00 -18.48
C TYR A 50 -9.34 0.81 -17.80
N ALA A 51 -9.14 2.12 -17.57
CA ALA A 51 -10.16 2.97 -16.97
C ALA A 51 -11.47 3.00 -17.77
N ALA A 52 -11.40 3.03 -19.10
CA ALA A 52 -12.56 3.00 -19.99
C ALA A 52 -13.37 1.69 -19.90
N GLU A 53 -12.72 0.60 -19.41
CA GLU A 53 -13.37 -0.70 -19.16
C GLU A 53 -13.90 -0.81 -17.71
N ASN A 54 -13.99 0.31 -16.98
CA ASN A 54 -14.39 0.36 -15.58
C ASN A 54 -13.49 -0.49 -14.65
N VAL A 55 -12.21 -0.65 -15.02
CA VAL A 55 -11.21 -1.31 -14.17
C VAL A 55 -10.35 -0.25 -13.51
N ARG A 56 -10.45 -0.16 -12.19
CA ARG A 56 -9.68 0.78 -11.37
C ARG A 56 -8.45 0.09 -10.80
N VAL A 57 -7.31 0.77 -10.85
CA VAL A 57 -6.05 0.25 -10.33
C VAL A 57 -5.39 1.30 -9.45
N ASN A 58 -5.22 0.99 -8.17
CA ASN A 58 -4.63 1.88 -7.19
C ASN A 58 -3.52 1.16 -6.41
N ALA A 59 -2.65 1.91 -5.76
CA ALA A 59 -1.66 1.38 -4.85
C ALA A 59 -1.87 1.92 -3.43
N ILE A 60 -1.58 1.10 -2.42
CA ILE A 60 -1.46 1.52 -1.04
C ILE A 60 0.01 1.37 -0.64
N CYS A 61 0.66 2.50 -0.33
CA CYS A 61 2.03 2.55 0.15
C CYS A 61 2.02 2.40 1.67
N ILE A 62 2.25 1.18 2.15
CA ILE A 62 2.22 0.87 3.58
C ILE A 62 3.52 1.32 4.28
N GLY A 63 3.37 1.83 5.48
CA GLY A 63 4.45 2.10 6.43
C GLY A 63 4.70 0.93 7.38
N ARG A 64 4.74 1.22 8.67
CA ARG A 64 4.87 0.22 9.74
C ARG A 64 3.47 -0.25 10.15
N ILE A 65 3.08 -1.44 9.71
CA ILE A 65 1.79 -2.08 10.05
C ILE A 65 2.10 -3.40 10.73
N LYS A 66 1.41 -3.71 11.84
CA LYS A 66 1.54 -4.98 12.56
C LYS A 66 1.34 -6.15 11.61
N SER A 67 2.25 -7.10 11.64
CA SER A 67 2.23 -8.26 10.75
C SER A 67 3.21 -9.32 11.23
N ALA A 68 2.96 -10.58 10.88
CA ALA A 68 3.88 -11.68 11.16
C ALA A 68 5.32 -11.42 10.65
N GLN A 69 5.46 -10.69 9.53
CA GLN A 69 6.79 -10.31 9.02
C GLN A 69 7.53 -9.34 9.94
N LEU A 70 6.84 -8.41 10.60
CA LEU A 70 7.44 -7.52 11.59
C LEU A 70 7.70 -8.26 12.90
N GLU A 71 6.77 -9.07 13.36
CA GLU A 71 6.89 -9.87 14.58
C GLU A 71 8.10 -10.80 14.54
N ALA A 72 8.36 -11.42 13.39
CA ALA A 72 9.57 -12.22 13.20
C ALA A 72 10.89 -11.45 13.42
N ARG A 73 10.86 -10.12 13.42
CA ARG A 73 12.03 -9.25 13.70
C ARG A 73 12.16 -8.89 15.17
N ALA A 74 11.15 -9.15 15.98
CA ALA A 74 11.19 -8.86 17.43
C ALA A 74 12.19 -9.76 18.17
N GLY A 75 12.49 -10.95 17.63
CA GLY A 75 13.32 -11.95 18.32
C GLY A 75 12.71 -12.33 19.66
N ASN A 76 13.46 -12.16 20.75
CA ASN A 76 13.01 -12.45 22.11
C ASN A 76 12.33 -11.23 22.80
N LYS A 77 12.19 -10.10 22.10
CA LYS A 77 11.58 -8.91 22.69
C LYS A 77 10.06 -9.07 22.77
N PRO A 78 9.39 -8.70 23.90
CA PRO A 78 7.94 -8.68 23.99
C PRO A 78 7.35 -7.81 22.87
N LEU A 79 6.29 -8.29 22.20
CA LEU A 79 5.71 -7.62 21.02
C LEU A 79 5.23 -6.21 21.33
N ASP A 80 4.61 -5.99 22.49
CA ASP A 80 4.13 -4.66 22.89
C ASP A 80 5.28 -3.65 23.00
N GLU A 81 6.41 -4.06 23.59
CA GLU A 81 7.60 -3.22 23.67
C GLU A 81 8.24 -2.99 22.32
N PHE A 82 8.29 -4.04 21.47
CA PHE A 82 8.79 -3.94 20.11
C PHE A 82 7.98 -2.93 19.27
N TYR A 83 6.66 -3.03 19.32
CA TYR A 83 5.80 -2.10 18.60
C TYR A 83 5.80 -0.70 19.17
N ALA A 84 5.91 -0.54 20.50
CA ALA A 84 6.07 0.78 21.13
C ALA A 84 7.35 1.48 20.65
N ASP A 85 8.47 0.75 20.55
CA ASP A 85 9.72 1.32 20.02
C ASP A 85 9.61 1.65 18.53
N MET A 86 8.97 0.78 17.75
CA MET A 86 8.73 1.10 16.34
C MET A 86 7.83 2.32 16.15
N GLY A 87 6.86 2.52 17.04
CA GLY A 87 5.98 3.68 17.01
C GLY A 87 6.71 5.01 17.19
N LYS A 88 7.82 5.04 17.93
CA LYS A 88 8.61 6.25 18.17
C LYS A 88 9.16 6.91 16.89
N ILE A 89 9.38 6.12 15.84
CA ILE A 89 9.87 6.64 14.55
C ILE A 89 8.75 6.97 13.54
N VAL A 90 7.51 6.70 13.91
CA VAL A 90 6.33 7.04 13.09
C VAL A 90 5.81 8.40 13.55
N PRO A 91 5.61 9.40 12.69
CA PRO A 91 5.09 10.71 13.09
C PRO A 91 3.78 10.67 13.89
N MET A 92 2.87 9.73 13.57
CA MET A 92 1.65 9.51 14.36
C MET A 92 1.88 8.85 15.73
N GLY A 93 3.13 8.49 16.10
CA GLY A 93 3.48 7.90 17.38
C GLY A 93 3.07 6.44 17.59
N ARG A 94 2.53 5.78 16.57
CA ARG A 94 2.11 4.37 16.63
C ARG A 94 2.41 3.61 15.36
N VAL A 95 2.50 2.31 15.49
CA VAL A 95 2.42 1.37 14.37
C VAL A 95 0.97 1.24 13.94
N GLY A 96 0.71 1.09 12.63
CA GLY A 96 -0.63 0.85 12.12
C GLY A 96 -1.12 -0.57 12.42
N GLU A 97 -2.44 -0.74 12.46
CA GLU A 97 -3.10 -2.03 12.59
C GLU A 97 -3.45 -2.60 11.19
N ALA A 98 -3.73 -3.90 11.10
CA ALA A 98 -4.18 -4.52 9.86
C ALA A 98 -5.48 -3.90 9.34
N GLU A 99 -6.34 -3.47 10.25
CA GLU A 99 -7.61 -2.80 9.99
C GLU A 99 -7.42 -1.44 9.31
N ASP A 100 -6.35 -0.70 9.63
CA ASP A 100 -6.03 0.57 8.94
C ASP A 100 -5.88 0.31 7.43
N TYR A 101 -5.22 -0.80 7.05
CA TYR A 101 -5.10 -1.21 5.64
C TYR A 101 -6.43 -1.69 5.06
N ALA A 102 -7.14 -2.53 5.79
CA ALA A 102 -8.40 -3.13 5.34
C ALA A 102 -9.47 -2.07 5.04
N HIS A 103 -9.59 -1.06 5.90
CA HIS A 103 -10.55 0.04 5.71
C HIS A 103 -10.25 0.85 4.45
N LEU A 104 -8.99 1.20 4.20
CA LEU A 104 -8.60 1.92 2.99
C LEU A 104 -8.81 1.05 1.74
N ALA A 105 -8.43 -0.23 1.80
CA ALA A 105 -8.64 -1.15 0.68
C ALA A 105 -10.14 -1.33 0.38
N ALA A 106 -10.97 -1.52 1.40
CA ALA A 106 -12.42 -1.60 1.24
C ALA A 106 -13.01 -0.33 0.63
N PHE A 107 -12.60 0.84 1.08
CA PHE A 107 -13.00 2.13 0.49
C PHE A 107 -12.63 2.21 -1.00
N LEU A 108 -11.36 1.95 -1.34
CA LEU A 108 -10.89 2.00 -2.72
C LEU A 108 -11.56 0.95 -3.63
N CYS A 109 -11.96 -0.20 -3.08
CA CYS A 109 -12.68 -1.23 -3.83
C CYS A 109 -14.18 -0.97 -3.96
N SER A 110 -14.75 -0.16 -3.08
CA SER A 110 -16.19 0.11 -3.03
C SER A 110 -16.67 1.07 -4.13
N LYS A 111 -17.99 1.23 -4.23
CA LYS A 111 -18.64 2.24 -5.08
C LYS A 111 -18.32 3.67 -4.62
N VAL A 112 -18.02 3.89 -3.33
CA VAL A 112 -17.65 5.20 -2.80
C VAL A 112 -16.33 5.69 -3.40
N GLY A 113 -15.38 4.77 -3.65
CA GLY A 113 -14.11 5.06 -4.33
C GLY A 113 -14.18 4.98 -5.86
N SER A 114 -15.37 4.99 -6.49
CA SER A 114 -15.55 4.71 -7.92
C SER A 114 -14.86 5.69 -8.86
N TYR A 115 -14.52 6.89 -8.43
CA TYR A 115 -13.83 7.88 -9.25
C TYR A 115 -12.32 7.99 -8.95
N ILE A 116 -11.79 7.00 -8.20
CA ILE A 116 -10.38 6.95 -7.80
C ILE A 116 -9.68 5.81 -8.55
N THR A 117 -8.75 6.17 -9.45
CA THR A 117 -7.89 5.22 -10.16
C THR A 117 -6.53 5.85 -10.46
N GLY A 118 -5.48 5.03 -10.52
CA GLY A 118 -4.11 5.48 -10.82
C GLY A 118 -3.44 6.27 -9.71
N THR A 119 -3.91 6.16 -8.48
CA THR A 119 -3.32 6.81 -7.31
C THR A 119 -2.48 5.85 -6.49
N ALA A 120 -1.55 6.41 -5.72
CA ALA A 120 -0.75 5.71 -4.72
C ALA A 120 -0.90 6.43 -3.37
N VAL A 121 -1.75 5.89 -2.50
CA VAL A 121 -2.07 6.48 -1.20
C VAL A 121 -1.04 6.03 -0.16
N ASN A 122 -0.47 6.98 0.59
CA ASN A 122 0.40 6.66 1.72
C ASN A 122 -0.47 6.26 2.93
N LEU A 123 -0.25 5.05 3.44
CA LEU A 123 -0.84 4.53 4.66
C LEU A 123 0.31 4.19 5.63
N ASP A 124 0.91 5.20 6.20
CA ASP A 124 2.21 5.07 6.84
C ASP A 124 2.41 5.94 8.09
N GLY A 125 1.35 6.58 8.57
CA GLY A 125 1.42 7.46 9.74
C GLY A 125 2.29 8.70 9.53
N GLY A 126 2.51 9.12 8.27
CA GLY A 126 3.29 10.30 7.91
C GLY A 126 4.77 10.04 7.69
N MET A 127 5.18 8.77 7.52
CA MET A 127 6.61 8.41 7.38
C MET A 127 7.21 8.77 6.01
N CYS A 128 6.42 8.75 4.94
CA CYS A 128 6.92 9.02 3.60
C CYS A 128 7.25 10.50 3.43
N ALA A 129 8.42 10.81 2.89
CA ALA A 129 8.85 12.19 2.65
C ALA A 129 8.10 12.88 1.49
N THR A 130 7.31 12.14 0.72
CA THR A 130 6.55 12.65 -0.43
C THR A 130 5.08 12.29 -0.34
N LEU A 131 4.23 13.13 -0.92
CA LEU A 131 2.79 12.90 -1.07
C LEU A 131 2.48 11.82 -2.12
#